data_e0619e330541168439b8dfd5e0ede8b1
#
_entry.id   e0619e330541168439b8dfd5e0ede8b1
#
_cell.length_a   1.000
_cell.length_b   1.000
_cell.length_c   1.000
_cell.angle_alpha   90.00
_cell.angle_beta   90.00
_cell.angle_gamma   90.00
#
_symmetry.space_group_name_H-M   'P 1'
#
loop_
_entity.id
_entity.type
_entity.pdbx_description
1 polymer ?
#
loop_
_entity_poly.entity_id
_entity_poly.type
_entity_poly.pdbx_seq_one_letter_code
_entity_poly.pdbx_strand_id
1 'polypeptide(L)' 'MKVEGQAEFEQSYPFLIVSVVEGNGLLNHTSVKKGDHFILPYGYGKVEIEGNLEFVASTVSTK' A
#
# COMPACT_ATOMS: atom_id res chain seq x y z
N MET A 1 0.83 3.05 8.75
CA MET A 1 0.49 1.64 8.97
C MET A 1 1.74 0.79 8.89
N LYS A 2 1.89 -0.11 9.81
CA LYS A 2 3.09 -0.94 9.90
C LYS A 2 2.75 -2.39 9.62
N VAL A 3 3.53 -3.03 8.76
CA VAL A 3 3.34 -4.43 8.42
C VAL A 3 4.54 -5.23 8.91
N GLU A 4 4.26 -6.30 9.63
CA GLU A 4 5.30 -7.22 10.09
C GLU A 4 4.88 -8.60 9.64
N GLY A 5 5.51 -9.08 8.57
CA GLY A 5 5.18 -10.38 8.00
C GLY A 5 4.30 -10.24 6.80
N GLN A 6 2.99 -10.19 7.00
CA GLN A 6 2.07 -10.17 5.88
C GLN A 6 0.76 -9.48 6.28
N ALA A 7 0.19 -8.76 5.33
CA ALA A 7 -1.10 -8.12 5.51
C ALA A 7 -1.81 -8.03 4.17
N GLU A 8 -3.13 -7.91 4.20
CA GLU A 8 -3.90 -7.73 2.98
C GLU A 8 -5.14 -6.91 3.27
N PHE A 9 -5.57 -6.19 2.26
CA PHE A 9 -6.79 -5.40 2.36
C PHE A 9 -7.36 -5.19 0.98
N GLU A 10 -8.60 -4.74 0.94
CA GLU A 10 -9.27 -4.48 -0.33
C GLU A 10 -9.36 -2.99 -0.57
N GLN A 11 -8.92 -2.57 -1.75
CA GLN A 11 -8.94 -1.16 -2.15
C GLN A 11 -10.32 -0.83 -2.71
N SER A 12 -11.08 -0.02 -1.97
CA SER A 12 -12.43 0.35 -2.36
C SER A 12 -12.63 1.85 -2.52
N TYR A 13 -11.56 2.63 -2.35
CA TYR A 13 -11.61 4.07 -2.54
C TYR A 13 -11.45 4.43 -4.01
N PRO A 14 -11.84 5.64 -4.42
CA PRO A 14 -11.61 6.09 -5.80
C PRO A 14 -10.16 5.94 -6.21
N PHE A 15 -9.25 6.22 -5.29
CA PHE A 15 -7.84 5.88 -5.46
C PHE A 15 -7.19 5.89 -4.10
N LEU A 16 -6.03 5.28 -4.03
CA LEU A 16 -5.29 5.21 -2.78
C LEU A 16 -3.83 5.46 -3.10
N ILE A 17 -3.23 6.41 -2.40
CA ILE A 17 -1.81 6.71 -2.54
C ILE A 17 -1.08 6.07 -1.38
N VAL A 18 -0.12 5.22 -1.70
CA VAL A 18 0.67 4.51 -0.70
C VAL A 18 2.10 5.01 -0.78
N SER A 19 2.64 5.45 0.34
CA SER A 19 4.02 5.91 0.42
C SER A 19 4.74 5.07 1.46
N VAL A 20 5.80 4.38 1.04
CA VAL A 20 6.60 3.56 1.95
C VAL A 20 7.57 4.48 2.66
N VAL A 21 7.46 4.56 3.98
CA VAL A 21 8.28 5.47 4.77
C VAL A 21 9.40 4.76 5.51
N GLU A 22 9.31 3.43 5.65
CA GLU A 22 10.36 2.68 6.34
C GLU A 22 10.31 1.23 5.91
N GLY A 23 11.49 0.59 5.85
CA GLY A 23 11.57 -0.83 5.57
C GLY A 23 11.46 -1.17 4.09
N ASN A 24 11.23 -2.44 3.82
CA ASN A 24 11.04 -2.93 2.46
C ASN A 24 10.19 -4.19 2.48
N GLY A 25 9.71 -4.59 1.32
CA GLY A 25 8.88 -5.78 1.21
C GLY A 25 8.32 -5.91 -0.19
N LEU A 26 7.17 -6.58 -0.28
CA LEU A 26 6.51 -6.81 -1.56
C LEU A 26 5.07 -6.31 -1.46
N LEU A 27 4.63 -5.63 -2.49
CA LEU A 27 3.26 -5.21 -2.63
C LEU A 27 2.73 -5.83 -3.91
N ASN A 28 1.82 -6.82 -3.75
CA ASN A 28 1.30 -7.61 -4.87
C ASN A 28 2.44 -8.16 -5.74
N HIS A 29 3.45 -8.73 -5.07
CA HIS A 29 4.61 -9.34 -5.72
C HIS A 29 5.55 -8.34 -6.37
N THR A 30 5.36 -7.05 -6.12
CA THR A 30 6.25 -6.02 -6.62
C THR A 30 7.12 -5.53 -5.47
N SER A 31 8.44 -5.56 -5.68
CA SER A 31 9.38 -5.14 -4.65
C SER A 31 9.21 -3.66 -4.36
N VAL A 32 9.12 -3.32 -3.09
CA VAL A 32 8.97 -1.93 -2.66
C VAL A 32 9.96 -1.64 -1.55
N LYS A 33 10.34 -0.39 -1.40
CA LYS A 33 11.30 0.01 -0.40
C LYS A 33 11.01 1.43 0.04
N LYS A 34 11.73 1.86 1.06
CA LYS A 34 11.61 3.22 1.58
C LYS A 34 11.77 4.24 0.45
N GLY A 35 10.86 5.17 0.39
CA GLY A 35 10.85 6.21 -0.62
C GLY A 35 9.98 5.90 -1.83
N ASP A 36 9.45 4.70 -1.93
CA ASP A 36 8.58 4.33 -3.04
C ASP A 36 7.17 4.86 -2.80
N HIS A 37 6.52 5.23 -3.91
CA HIS A 37 5.15 5.72 -3.88
C HIS A 37 4.34 5.00 -4.93
N PHE A 38 3.09 4.69 -4.58
CA PHE A 38 2.20 3.98 -5.48
C PHE A 38 0.84 4.62 -5.49
N ILE A 39 0.15 4.50 -6.60
CA ILE A 39 -1.24 4.92 -6.70
C ILE A 39 -2.05 3.69 -7.10
N LEU A 40 -3.02 3.36 -6.26
CA LEU A 40 -3.91 2.22 -6.51
C LEU A 40 -5.22 2.78 -7.03
N PRO A 41 -5.57 2.51 -8.28
CA PRO A 41 -6.78 3.08 -8.86
C PRO A 41 -8.03 2.41 -8.31
N TYR A 42 -9.16 3.02 -8.58
CA TYR A 42 -10.44 2.47 -8.19
C TYR A 42 -10.63 1.09 -8.83
N GLY A 43 -11.13 0.16 -8.04
CA GLY A 43 -11.36 -1.17 -8.55
C GLY A 43 -10.11 -2.04 -8.59
N TYR A 44 -9.03 -1.57 -7.99
CA TYR A 44 -7.79 -2.36 -7.95
C TYR A 44 -8.03 -3.73 -7.33
N GLY A 45 -8.90 -3.78 -6.31
CA GLY A 45 -9.23 -5.03 -5.66
C GLY A 45 -8.33 -5.32 -4.49
N LYS A 46 -7.92 -6.58 -4.37
CA LYS A 46 -7.17 -7.03 -3.21
C LYS A 46 -5.72 -6.59 -3.29
N VAL A 47 -5.23 -6.07 -2.19
CA VAL A 47 -3.83 -5.63 -2.07
C VAL A 47 -3.16 -6.51 -1.02
N GLU A 48 -2.05 -7.13 -1.39
CA GLU A 48 -1.29 -7.99 -0.48
C GLU A 48 0.08 -7.38 -0.26
N ILE A 49 0.46 -7.27 1.01
CA ILE A 49 1.74 -6.69 1.39
C ILE A 49 2.50 -7.71 2.24
N GLU A 50 3.76 -7.95 1.88
CA GLU A 50 4.60 -8.89 2.59
C GLU A 50 5.90 -8.21 2.98
N GLY A 51 6.45 -8.60 4.14
CA GLY A 51 7.73 -8.12 4.60
C GLY A 51 7.58 -7.24 5.83
N ASN A 52 8.65 -6.53 6.16
CA ASN A 52 8.65 -5.61 7.30
C ASN A 52 8.79 -4.20 6.77
N LEU A 53 7.69 -3.47 6.76
CA LEU A 53 7.68 -2.13 6.24
C LEU A 53 6.60 -1.30 6.90
N GLU A 54 6.78 -0.01 6.80
CA GLU A 54 5.78 0.94 7.28
C GLU A 54 5.41 1.88 6.14
N PHE A 55 4.13 2.14 5.99
CA PHE A 55 3.68 3.01 4.92
C PHE A 55 2.53 3.88 5.37
N VAL A 56 2.34 4.96 4.64
CA VAL A 56 1.22 5.89 4.85
C VAL A 56 0.31 5.77 3.65
N ALA A 57 -0.97 5.57 3.92
CA ALA A 57 -1.97 5.48 2.86
C ALA A 57 -2.86 6.72 2.93
N SER A 58 -3.08 7.33 1.77
CA SER A 58 -3.90 8.53 1.68
C SER A 58 -4.90 8.39 0.57
N THR A 59 -6.08 8.94 0.77
CA THR A 59 -7.10 8.96 -0.26
C THR A 59 -7.80 10.29 -0.21
N VAL A 60 -8.35 10.68 -1.34
CA VAL A 60 -9.14 11.90 -1.39
C VAL A 60 -10.57 11.56 -1.06
N SER A 61 -11.11 12.26 -0.09
CA SER A 61 -12.50 12.11 0.27
C SER A 61 -13.34 12.96 -0.67
N THR A 62 -14.21 12.32 -1.41
CA THR A 62 -15.10 13.03 -2.32
C THR A 62 -16.51 12.99 -1.77
N LYS A 63 -17.22 14.04 -2.00
CA LYS A 63 -18.59 14.17 -1.47
C LYS A 63 -19.54 14.28 -2.58
#